data_bd850081ea1fc6c84bb6afed6d24638a
#
_entry.id   bd850081ea1fc6c84bb6afed6d24638a
#
_cell.length_a   1.000
_cell.length_b   1.000
_cell.length_c   1.000
_cell.angle_alpha   90.00
_cell.angle_beta   90.00
_cell.angle_gamma   90.00
#
_symmetry.space_group_name_H-M   'P 1'
#
loop_
_entity.id
_entity.type
_entity.pdbx_description
1 polymer ?
#
loop_
_entity_poly.entity_id
_entity_poly.type
_entity_poly.pdbx_seq_one_letter_code
_entity_poly.pdbx_strand_id
1 'polypeptide(L)'
;MQIQNLASITQKYPQFPTALSSDLPHSDESHAFILYGTTLNLAKLLEFQQKCGQSFLCFDAWNVEKNTVVLLKGDWLTDFIALAHNLQLDIAKLDFDAKLSEKGLLVMDMDSTAIQIECIDEIAKLAGTGELVSAITESAMRGELDFEQSLRRRVGTLKGAPESILQQVREKLPLMPGLIETIKTLQQHGWKTAIASGGFTYFADYLKSLLNLDFAASNQFEIIDGTLTGNVKGSVVDAQYKANTLQKLAEEYHIPRKNTLAIGDGANDLAMMKVAGLGVAFHAKPKVQQQAQIVVNFADLTALLCLLSANDRI
;
A
#
# COMPACT_ATOMS: atom_id res chain seq x y z
N MET A 1 0.11 17.39 -13.52
CA MET A 1 -1.22 16.74 -13.47
C MET A 1 -2.25 17.78 -13.92
N GLN A 2 -3.04 17.55 -14.99
CA GLN A 2 -4.08 18.50 -15.39
C GLN A 2 -5.38 18.13 -14.67
N ILE A 3 -5.88 19.06 -13.88
CA ILE A 3 -7.19 18.95 -13.23
C ILE A 3 -8.26 19.10 -14.32
N GLN A 4 -9.13 18.11 -14.44
CA GLN A 4 -10.30 18.20 -15.30
C GLN A 4 -11.52 18.46 -14.41
N ASN A 5 -12.11 19.65 -14.52
CA ASN A 5 -13.37 19.97 -13.84
C ASN A 5 -14.57 19.35 -14.55
N LEU A 6 -15.77 19.42 -13.96
CA LEU A 6 -16.99 18.83 -14.51
C LEU A 6 -17.26 19.31 -15.94
N ALA A 7 -17.04 20.59 -16.25
CA ALA A 7 -17.21 21.12 -17.60
C ALA A 7 -16.25 20.47 -18.61
N SER A 8 -15.00 20.21 -18.22
CA SER A 8 -14.05 19.51 -19.10
C SER A 8 -14.34 18.02 -19.21
N ILE A 9 -14.98 17.41 -18.20
CA ILE A 9 -15.44 16.02 -18.27
C ILE A 9 -16.59 15.90 -19.27
N THR A 10 -17.59 16.77 -19.18
CA THR A 10 -18.73 16.77 -20.12
C THR A 10 -18.31 17.13 -21.55
N GLN A 11 -17.30 17.97 -21.71
CA GLN A 11 -16.72 18.25 -23.04
C GLN A 11 -15.98 17.05 -23.62
N LYS A 12 -15.24 16.32 -22.77
CA LYS A 12 -14.50 15.10 -23.17
C LYS A 12 -15.44 13.91 -23.38
N TYR A 13 -16.53 13.86 -22.63
CA TYR A 13 -17.52 12.80 -22.66
C TYR A 13 -18.92 13.41 -22.82
N PRO A 14 -19.34 13.81 -24.04
CA PRO A 14 -20.61 14.52 -24.29
C PRO A 14 -21.86 13.75 -23.85
N GLN A 15 -21.73 12.43 -23.67
CA GLN A 15 -22.80 11.55 -23.19
C GLN A 15 -22.75 11.31 -21.70
N PHE A 16 -21.97 12.10 -20.96
CA PHE A 16 -21.91 11.99 -19.50
C PHE A 16 -23.30 12.24 -18.92
N PRO A 17 -23.89 11.30 -18.16
CA PRO A 17 -25.29 11.42 -17.78
C PRO A 17 -25.48 12.59 -16.82
N THR A 18 -26.58 13.31 -17.03
CA THR A 18 -27.01 14.40 -16.14
C THR A 18 -27.21 13.94 -14.70
N ALA A 19 -27.49 12.68 -14.46
CA ALA A 19 -27.56 12.07 -13.14
C ALA A 19 -26.22 12.04 -12.37
N LEU A 20 -25.09 12.29 -13.03
CA LEU A 20 -23.76 12.51 -12.42
C LEU A 20 -23.41 14.00 -12.40
N SER A 21 -24.34 14.90 -12.69
CA SER A 21 -24.14 16.33 -12.73
C SER A 21 -24.59 17.04 -11.44
N SER A 22 -24.36 18.35 -11.36
CA SER A 22 -24.50 19.21 -10.20
C SER A 22 -25.89 19.36 -9.57
N ASP A 23 -26.93 18.72 -10.10
CA ASP A 23 -28.31 18.96 -9.76
C ASP A 23 -28.90 18.06 -8.66
N LEU A 24 -28.06 17.24 -8.00
CA LEU A 24 -28.51 16.41 -6.88
C LEU A 24 -28.67 17.26 -5.62
N PRO A 25 -29.78 17.09 -4.88
CA PRO A 25 -29.93 17.77 -3.60
C PRO A 25 -28.79 17.35 -2.66
N HIS A 26 -28.11 18.34 -2.07
CA HIS A 26 -27.12 18.10 -1.05
C HIS A 26 -27.84 17.63 0.22
N SER A 27 -27.70 16.35 0.57
CA SER A 27 -27.95 15.94 1.95
C SER A 27 -26.70 16.24 2.79
N ASP A 28 -26.86 16.68 4.03
CA ASP A 28 -25.74 16.89 4.96
C ASP A 28 -24.97 15.59 5.25
N GLU A 29 -25.55 14.44 4.89
CA GLU A 29 -24.98 13.10 5.07
C GLU A 29 -24.17 12.60 3.83
N SER A 30 -24.08 13.39 2.76
CA SER A 30 -23.36 12.96 1.57
C SER A 30 -21.86 12.91 1.80
N HIS A 31 -21.23 11.80 1.37
CA HIS A 31 -19.80 11.56 1.51
C HIS A 31 -19.08 11.73 0.17
N ALA A 32 -17.86 12.25 0.22
CA ALA A 32 -16.95 12.22 -0.92
C ALA A 32 -16.22 10.88 -0.98
N PHE A 33 -16.11 10.32 -2.18
CA PHE A 33 -15.36 9.11 -2.44
C PHE A 33 -14.80 9.11 -3.86
N ILE A 34 -13.77 8.35 -4.11
CA ILE A 34 -13.21 8.17 -5.45
C ILE A 34 -13.43 6.75 -5.96
N LEU A 35 -13.72 6.64 -7.25
CA LEU A 35 -13.63 5.41 -8.02
C LEU A 35 -12.43 5.55 -8.96
N TYR A 36 -11.54 4.57 -8.98
CA TYR A 36 -10.32 4.67 -9.77
C TYR A 36 -9.79 3.33 -10.28
N GLY A 37 -8.97 3.41 -11.31
CA GLY A 37 -8.29 2.26 -11.89
C GLY A 37 -7.89 2.49 -13.34
N THR A 38 -7.03 1.63 -13.86
CA THR A 38 -6.51 1.72 -15.23
C THR A 38 -7.57 1.45 -16.29
N THR A 39 -8.64 0.76 -15.93
CA THR A 39 -9.74 0.36 -16.84
C THR A 39 -10.98 1.20 -16.65
N LEU A 40 -10.95 2.21 -15.75
CA LEU A 40 -12.09 3.08 -15.53
C LEU A 40 -12.37 3.92 -16.78
N ASN A 41 -13.60 3.83 -17.26
CA ASN A 41 -14.15 4.61 -18.38
C ASN A 41 -15.62 4.92 -18.11
N LEU A 42 -16.25 5.68 -19.01
CA LEU A 42 -17.64 6.08 -18.84
C LEU A 42 -18.59 4.88 -18.72
N ALA A 43 -18.40 3.82 -19.50
CA ALA A 43 -19.26 2.65 -19.45
C ALA A 43 -19.22 1.97 -18.07
N LYS A 44 -18.03 1.78 -17.51
CA LYS A 44 -17.87 1.22 -16.16
C LYS A 44 -18.40 2.14 -15.07
N LEU A 45 -18.25 3.46 -15.21
CA LEU A 45 -18.83 4.42 -14.27
C LEU A 45 -20.36 4.34 -14.25
N LEU A 46 -20.98 4.25 -15.42
CA LEU A 46 -22.43 4.07 -15.56
C LEU A 46 -22.90 2.73 -14.99
N GLU A 47 -22.16 1.65 -15.29
CA GLU A 47 -22.45 0.33 -14.74
C GLU A 47 -22.36 0.32 -13.21
N PHE A 48 -21.31 0.96 -12.64
CA PHE A 48 -21.17 1.12 -11.20
C PHE A 48 -22.38 1.86 -10.61
N GLN A 49 -22.75 3.02 -11.16
CA GLN A 49 -23.92 3.78 -10.71
C GLN A 49 -25.21 2.95 -10.78
N GLN A 50 -25.43 2.23 -11.88
CA GLN A 50 -26.62 1.37 -12.04
C GLN A 50 -26.67 0.27 -10.98
N LYS A 51 -25.51 -0.38 -10.69
CA LYS A 51 -25.43 -1.43 -9.67
C LYS A 51 -25.61 -0.88 -8.25
N CYS A 52 -25.18 0.34 -7.99
CA CYS A 52 -25.42 1.02 -6.71
C CYS A 52 -26.89 1.40 -6.49
N GLY A 53 -27.69 1.49 -7.54
CA GLY A 53 -29.10 1.87 -7.46
C GLY A 53 -29.37 3.32 -7.05
N GLN A 54 -28.34 4.18 -7.10
CA GLN A 54 -28.44 5.60 -6.77
C GLN A 54 -27.60 6.46 -7.71
N SER A 55 -27.93 7.76 -7.75
CA SER A 55 -27.19 8.75 -8.52
C SER A 55 -26.14 9.43 -7.68
N PHE A 56 -25.00 9.75 -8.28
CA PHE A 56 -23.89 10.45 -7.67
C PHE A 56 -23.63 11.79 -8.33
N LEU A 57 -23.21 12.76 -7.55
CA LEU A 57 -22.65 13.99 -8.07
C LEU A 57 -21.20 13.73 -8.48
N CYS A 58 -20.86 13.97 -9.74
CA CYS A 58 -19.47 13.91 -10.20
C CYS A 58 -18.82 15.28 -10.04
N PHE A 59 -17.84 15.37 -9.16
CA PHE A 59 -17.13 16.61 -8.86
C PHE A 59 -15.97 16.88 -9.80
N ASP A 60 -15.19 15.83 -10.07
CA ASP A 60 -13.97 15.96 -10.85
C ASP A 60 -13.54 14.60 -11.42
N ALA A 61 -12.73 14.64 -12.49
CA ALA A 61 -12.03 13.47 -12.99
C ALA A 61 -10.65 13.87 -13.53
N TRP A 62 -9.64 13.06 -13.20
CA TRP A 62 -8.26 13.30 -13.62
C TRP A 62 -7.52 11.98 -13.80
N ASN A 63 -6.32 12.07 -14.35
CA ASN A 63 -5.45 10.92 -14.45
C ASN A 63 -4.30 11.03 -13.44
N VAL A 64 -3.96 9.91 -12.82
CA VAL A 64 -2.78 9.73 -12.00
C VAL A 64 -2.01 8.56 -12.60
N GLU A 65 -0.90 8.87 -13.26
CA GLU A 65 -0.15 7.90 -14.04
C GLU A 65 -1.08 7.15 -15.03
N LYS A 66 -1.27 5.85 -14.85
CA LYS A 66 -2.16 5.02 -15.68
C LYS A 66 -3.61 5.00 -15.20
N ASN A 67 -3.88 5.47 -14.00
CA ASN A 67 -5.21 5.43 -13.43
C ASN A 67 -6.05 6.61 -13.87
N THR A 68 -7.30 6.34 -14.24
CA THR A 68 -8.36 7.34 -14.28
C THR A 68 -9.00 7.39 -12.89
N VAL A 69 -9.17 8.59 -12.34
CA VAL A 69 -9.79 8.83 -11.03
C VAL A 69 -11.02 9.71 -11.23
N VAL A 70 -12.13 9.32 -10.62
CA VAL A 70 -13.39 10.11 -10.63
C VAL A 70 -13.78 10.37 -9.17
N LEU A 71 -13.95 11.64 -8.84
CA LEU A 71 -14.42 12.10 -7.53
C LEU A 71 -15.94 12.22 -7.56
N LEU A 72 -16.56 11.43 -6.69
CA LEU A 72 -18.01 11.33 -6.56
C LEU A 72 -18.46 11.82 -5.17
N LYS A 73 -19.70 12.29 -5.08
CA LYS A 73 -20.36 12.61 -3.81
C LYS A 73 -21.77 12.02 -3.81
N GLY A 74 -22.15 11.40 -2.70
CA GLY A 74 -23.45 10.76 -2.51
C GLY A 74 -23.47 9.96 -1.21
N ASP A 75 -24.56 9.21 -1.00
CA ASP A 75 -24.64 8.33 0.16
C ASP A 75 -23.65 7.17 0.01
N TRP A 76 -22.91 6.90 1.07
CA TRP A 76 -21.92 5.84 1.06
C TRP A 76 -22.50 4.56 1.66
N LEU A 77 -22.37 3.46 0.93
CA LEU A 77 -22.69 2.11 1.41
C LEU A 77 -21.44 1.22 1.30
N THR A 78 -21.22 0.39 2.31
CA THR A 78 -20.06 -0.54 2.35
C THR A 78 -20.05 -1.52 1.17
N ASP A 79 -21.23 -1.86 0.65
CA ASP A 79 -21.38 -2.76 -0.51
C ASP A 79 -20.77 -2.17 -1.81
N PHE A 80 -20.53 -0.86 -1.85
CA PHE A 80 -19.89 -0.22 -3.00
C PHE A 80 -18.48 -0.73 -3.24
N ILE A 81 -17.80 -1.16 -2.18
CA ILE A 81 -16.46 -1.78 -2.31
C ILE A 81 -16.56 -3.05 -3.15
N ALA A 82 -17.48 -3.94 -2.82
CA ALA A 82 -17.67 -5.18 -3.57
C ALA A 82 -18.15 -4.91 -5.02
N LEU A 83 -19.02 -3.92 -5.23
CA LEU A 83 -19.49 -3.53 -6.57
C LEU A 83 -18.35 -2.98 -7.43
N ALA A 84 -17.49 -2.11 -6.89
CA ALA A 84 -16.32 -1.61 -7.59
C ALA A 84 -15.33 -2.73 -7.93
N HIS A 85 -15.06 -3.61 -6.97
CA HIS A 85 -14.16 -4.76 -7.17
C HIS A 85 -14.68 -5.72 -8.25
N ASN A 86 -15.99 -5.95 -8.36
CA ASN A 86 -16.57 -6.76 -9.43
C ASN A 86 -16.36 -6.13 -10.83
N LEU A 87 -16.11 -4.83 -10.90
CA LEU A 87 -15.76 -4.11 -12.12
C LEU A 87 -14.24 -4.02 -12.33
N GLN A 88 -13.43 -4.63 -11.46
CA GLN A 88 -11.98 -4.50 -11.42
C GLN A 88 -11.53 -3.05 -11.27
N LEU A 89 -12.18 -2.33 -10.36
CA LEU A 89 -11.88 -0.97 -9.97
C LEU A 89 -11.67 -0.91 -8.46
N ASP A 90 -10.83 0.01 -8.02
CA ASP A 90 -10.71 0.36 -6.62
C ASP A 90 -11.59 1.57 -6.28
N ILE A 91 -12.04 1.62 -5.04
CA ILE A 91 -12.90 2.67 -4.51
C ILE A 91 -12.42 3.05 -3.12
N ALA A 92 -12.49 4.34 -2.77
CA ALA A 92 -12.12 4.81 -1.45
C ALA A 92 -13.02 5.94 -0.99
N LYS A 93 -13.56 5.80 0.22
CA LYS A 93 -14.20 6.91 0.94
C LYS A 93 -13.13 7.89 1.40
N LEU A 94 -13.37 9.19 1.19
CA LEU A 94 -12.43 10.23 1.60
C LEU A 94 -12.76 10.72 3.03
N ASP A 95 -12.57 9.83 3.99
CA ASP A 95 -12.75 10.08 5.44
C ASP A 95 -11.40 10.14 6.18
N PHE A 96 -10.39 10.63 5.51
CA PHE A 96 -9.04 10.89 6.01
C PHE A 96 -8.57 12.29 5.61
N ASP A 97 -7.57 12.83 6.30
CA ASP A 97 -7.12 14.21 6.12
C ASP A 97 -5.87 14.35 5.24
N ALA A 98 -5.11 13.26 5.04
CA ALA A 98 -3.84 13.30 4.33
C ALA A 98 -3.98 13.85 2.89
N LYS A 99 -3.12 14.83 2.53
CA LYS A 99 -3.12 15.51 1.23
C LYS A 99 -1.76 15.41 0.56
N LEU A 100 -1.75 15.25 -0.77
CA LEU A 100 -0.49 15.21 -1.53
C LEU A 100 0.27 16.54 -1.42
N SER A 101 -0.45 17.65 -1.38
CA SER A 101 0.12 19.02 -1.31
C SER A 101 0.72 19.38 0.05
N GLU A 102 0.42 18.65 1.11
CA GLU A 102 0.98 18.86 2.46
C GLU A 102 2.17 17.91 2.69
N LYS A 103 3.12 18.36 3.55
CA LYS A 103 4.21 17.48 3.98
C LYS A 103 3.66 16.29 4.75
N GLY A 104 4.11 15.09 4.41
CA GLY A 104 3.64 13.86 5.02
C GLY A 104 4.75 12.83 5.22
N LEU A 105 4.38 11.70 5.79
CA LEU A 105 5.24 10.55 6.01
C LEU A 105 4.56 9.29 5.45
N LEU A 106 5.22 8.61 4.53
CA LEU A 106 4.87 7.26 4.11
C LEU A 106 5.78 6.26 4.83
N VAL A 107 5.18 5.28 5.51
CA VAL A 107 5.88 4.08 5.98
C VAL A 107 5.26 2.87 5.30
N MET A 108 6.06 2.09 4.57
CA MET A 108 5.60 0.93 3.83
C MET A 108 6.29 -0.35 4.30
N ASP A 109 5.59 -1.48 4.16
CA ASP A 109 6.25 -2.78 4.21
C ASP A 109 7.12 -2.98 2.96
N MET A 110 7.96 -4.00 2.96
CA MET A 110 8.86 -4.33 1.86
C MET A 110 8.33 -5.50 1.05
N ASP A 111 8.34 -6.69 1.63
CA ASP A 111 7.96 -7.93 0.95
C ASP A 111 6.46 -7.86 0.57
N SER A 112 6.11 -8.29 -0.64
CA SER A 112 4.74 -8.23 -1.20
C SER A 112 4.10 -6.82 -1.24
N THR A 113 4.84 -5.76 -0.89
CA THR A 113 4.38 -4.35 -0.89
C THR A 113 5.28 -3.44 -1.71
N ALA A 114 6.53 -3.19 -1.32
CA ALA A 114 7.50 -2.44 -2.14
C ALA A 114 8.12 -3.31 -3.24
N ILE A 115 8.18 -4.61 -3.02
CA ILE A 115 8.65 -5.64 -3.97
C ILE A 115 7.61 -6.75 -4.12
N GLN A 116 7.68 -7.48 -5.25
CA GLN A 116 6.67 -8.48 -5.62
C GLN A 116 6.94 -9.88 -5.04
N ILE A 117 7.91 -10.03 -4.15
CA ILE A 117 8.35 -11.33 -3.60
C ILE A 117 8.45 -11.29 -2.08
N GLU A 118 8.50 -12.48 -1.49
CA GLU A 118 8.97 -12.73 -0.13
C GLU A 118 10.46 -13.10 -0.20
N CYS A 119 11.34 -12.20 0.26
CA CYS A 119 12.78 -12.40 0.15
C CYS A 119 13.25 -13.71 0.79
N ILE A 120 12.69 -14.07 1.95
CA ILE A 120 13.10 -15.30 2.63
C ILE A 120 12.76 -16.57 1.85
N ASP A 121 11.67 -16.56 1.09
CA ASP A 121 11.26 -17.70 0.25
C ASP A 121 12.22 -17.88 -0.93
N GLU A 122 12.63 -16.78 -1.58
CA GLU A 122 13.60 -16.84 -2.67
C GLU A 122 14.99 -17.26 -2.18
N ILE A 123 15.42 -16.76 -1.01
CA ILE A 123 16.67 -17.19 -0.38
C ILE A 123 16.62 -18.70 -0.07
N ALA A 124 15.50 -19.17 0.51
CA ALA A 124 15.34 -20.57 0.88
C ALA A 124 15.34 -21.50 -0.35
N LYS A 125 14.75 -21.08 -1.47
CA LYS A 125 14.82 -21.81 -2.75
C LYS A 125 16.28 -22.00 -3.20
N LEU A 126 17.08 -20.94 -3.15
CA LEU A 126 18.49 -20.99 -3.51
C LEU A 126 19.33 -21.81 -2.51
N ALA A 127 18.96 -21.81 -1.24
CA ALA A 127 19.59 -22.61 -0.20
C ALA A 127 19.14 -24.08 -0.19
N GLY A 128 18.15 -24.47 -1.02
CA GLY A 128 17.60 -25.82 -1.05
C GLY A 128 16.70 -26.17 0.13
N THR A 129 16.17 -25.16 0.85
CA THR A 129 15.33 -25.32 2.06
C THR A 129 13.92 -24.76 1.89
N GLY A 130 13.48 -24.50 0.65
CA GLY A 130 12.18 -23.88 0.35
C GLY A 130 10.99 -24.62 0.95
N GLU A 131 10.96 -25.96 0.88
CA GLU A 131 9.87 -26.78 1.46
C GLU A 131 9.78 -26.63 2.98
N LEU A 132 10.93 -26.56 3.67
CA LEU A 132 10.98 -26.36 5.12
C LEU A 132 10.45 -24.97 5.51
N VAL A 133 10.83 -23.93 4.77
CA VAL A 133 10.34 -22.57 4.99
C VAL A 133 8.85 -22.48 4.75
N SER A 134 8.33 -23.08 3.68
CA SER A 134 6.89 -23.14 3.39
C SER A 134 6.11 -23.80 4.53
N ALA A 135 6.56 -24.96 5.02
CA ALA A 135 5.91 -25.67 6.14
C ALA A 135 5.87 -24.83 7.42
N ILE A 136 6.96 -24.09 7.73
CA ILE A 136 7.01 -23.19 8.90
C ILE A 136 6.03 -22.01 8.71
N THR A 137 5.97 -21.45 7.51
CA THR A 137 5.03 -20.36 7.18
C THR A 137 3.58 -20.80 7.34
N GLU A 138 3.23 -22.00 6.84
CA GLU A 138 1.89 -22.57 7.01
C GLU A 138 1.52 -22.80 8.48
N SER A 139 2.48 -23.29 9.30
CA SER A 139 2.29 -23.46 10.74
C SER A 139 2.00 -22.13 11.43
N ALA A 140 2.72 -21.06 11.07
CA ALA A 140 2.45 -19.71 11.57
C ALA A 140 1.06 -19.18 11.12
N MET A 141 0.66 -19.44 9.87
CA MET A 141 -0.65 -19.05 9.36
C MET A 141 -1.82 -19.78 10.07
N ARG A 142 -1.59 -20.97 10.60
CA ARG A 142 -2.54 -21.68 11.46
C ARG A 142 -2.54 -21.18 12.92
N GLY A 143 -1.64 -20.25 13.26
CA GLY A 143 -1.52 -19.71 14.63
C GLY A 143 -0.74 -20.62 15.61
N GLU A 144 -0.01 -21.62 15.11
CA GLU A 144 0.82 -22.53 15.91
C GLU A 144 2.15 -21.88 16.33
N LEU A 145 2.57 -20.83 15.63
CA LEU A 145 3.77 -20.05 15.89
C LEU A 145 3.43 -18.57 15.88
N ASP A 146 4.04 -17.81 16.80
CA ASP A 146 4.06 -16.35 16.68
C ASP A 146 5.04 -15.88 15.59
N PHE A 147 5.04 -14.56 15.31
CA PHE A 147 5.87 -13.98 14.25
C PHE A 147 7.36 -14.22 14.48
N GLU A 148 7.86 -13.98 15.69
CA GLU A 148 9.27 -14.12 16.02
C GLU A 148 9.71 -15.59 15.96
N GLN A 149 8.92 -16.49 16.51
CA GLN A 149 9.19 -17.94 16.43
C GLN A 149 9.27 -18.42 14.98
N SER A 150 8.31 -17.99 14.15
CA SER A 150 8.29 -18.31 12.73
C SER A 150 9.51 -17.75 12.00
N LEU A 151 9.83 -16.47 12.20
CA LEU A 151 11.00 -15.83 11.59
C LEU A 151 12.29 -16.56 11.95
N ARG A 152 12.53 -16.79 13.24
CA ARG A 152 13.76 -17.46 13.71
C ARG A 152 13.87 -18.88 13.19
N ARG A 153 12.76 -19.63 13.12
CA ARG A 153 12.77 -20.99 12.54
C ARG A 153 13.08 -20.97 11.05
N ARG A 154 12.46 -20.07 10.27
CA ARG A 154 12.75 -19.93 8.83
C ARG A 154 14.20 -19.54 8.58
N VAL A 155 14.74 -18.57 9.32
CA VAL A 155 16.15 -18.19 9.22
C VAL A 155 17.07 -19.34 9.64
N GLY A 156 16.68 -20.13 10.65
CA GLY A 156 17.42 -21.31 11.09
C GLY A 156 17.64 -22.34 9.98
N THR A 157 16.70 -22.47 9.03
CA THR A 157 16.84 -23.37 7.87
C THR A 157 17.94 -22.94 6.90
N LEU A 158 18.36 -21.67 6.95
CA LEU A 158 19.38 -21.09 6.06
C LEU A 158 20.81 -21.26 6.61
N LYS A 159 20.97 -21.93 7.75
CA LYS A 159 22.29 -22.14 8.37
C LYS A 159 23.25 -22.83 7.41
N GLY A 160 24.44 -22.26 7.24
CA GLY A 160 25.49 -22.78 6.36
C GLY A 160 25.37 -22.33 4.89
N ALA A 161 24.30 -21.61 4.54
CA ALA A 161 24.17 -21.05 3.19
C ALA A 161 25.18 -19.90 2.97
N PRO A 162 25.81 -19.79 1.79
CA PRO A 162 26.73 -18.71 1.50
C PRO A 162 25.99 -17.36 1.36
N GLU A 163 26.60 -16.27 1.85
CA GLU A 163 26.04 -14.91 1.71
C GLU A 163 25.75 -14.51 0.25
N SER A 164 26.49 -15.09 -0.70
CA SER A 164 26.30 -14.81 -2.12
C SER A 164 24.89 -15.09 -2.65
N ILE A 165 24.10 -15.94 -1.97
CA ILE A 165 22.69 -16.17 -2.36
C ILE A 165 21.83 -14.91 -2.16
N LEU A 166 22.15 -14.09 -1.16
CA LEU A 166 21.45 -12.82 -0.93
C LEU A 166 21.66 -11.86 -2.12
N GLN A 167 22.88 -11.82 -2.66
CA GLN A 167 23.19 -11.02 -3.84
C GLN A 167 22.40 -11.52 -5.06
N GLN A 168 22.31 -12.83 -5.27
CA GLN A 168 21.55 -13.41 -6.40
C GLN A 168 20.07 -13.04 -6.35
N VAL A 169 19.45 -13.01 -5.15
CA VAL A 169 18.07 -12.54 -4.98
C VAL A 169 17.97 -11.05 -5.27
N ARG A 170 18.88 -10.24 -4.70
CA ARG A 170 18.87 -8.77 -4.88
C ARG A 170 19.04 -8.33 -6.33
N GLU A 171 19.88 -9.01 -7.11
CA GLU A 171 20.11 -8.70 -8.53
C GLU A 171 18.85 -8.88 -9.40
N LYS A 172 17.91 -9.70 -8.94
CA LYS A 172 16.65 -9.99 -9.62
C LYS A 172 15.43 -9.43 -8.89
N LEU A 173 15.64 -8.52 -7.94
CA LEU A 173 14.58 -8.01 -7.07
C LEU A 173 13.50 -7.29 -7.88
N PRO A 174 12.27 -7.83 -8.00
CA PRO A 174 11.21 -7.20 -8.78
C PRO A 174 10.53 -6.13 -7.94
N LEU A 175 10.70 -4.86 -8.32
CA LEU A 175 9.99 -3.75 -7.70
C LEU A 175 8.50 -3.86 -7.96
N MET A 176 7.69 -3.44 -7.00
CA MET A 176 6.25 -3.35 -7.19
C MET A 176 5.94 -2.29 -8.27
N PRO A 177 5.03 -2.58 -9.21
CA PRO A 177 4.60 -1.58 -10.19
C PRO A 177 4.13 -0.28 -9.52
N GLY A 178 4.52 0.85 -10.09
CA GLY A 178 4.18 2.18 -9.55
C GLY A 178 5.03 2.63 -8.36
N LEU A 179 5.95 1.81 -7.84
CA LEU A 179 6.79 2.18 -6.68
C LEU A 179 7.65 3.41 -6.94
N ILE A 180 8.39 3.41 -8.05
CA ILE A 180 9.34 4.49 -8.38
C ILE A 180 8.58 5.80 -8.58
N GLU A 181 7.49 5.77 -9.33
CA GLU A 181 6.63 6.92 -9.62
C GLU A 181 6.03 7.48 -8.33
N THR A 182 5.53 6.61 -7.46
CA THR A 182 4.92 6.99 -6.18
C THR A 182 5.95 7.65 -5.26
N ILE A 183 7.09 7.01 -5.03
CA ILE A 183 8.14 7.55 -4.15
C ILE A 183 8.65 8.89 -4.67
N LYS A 184 8.97 8.96 -5.98
CA LYS A 184 9.45 10.19 -6.59
C LYS A 184 8.44 11.35 -6.46
N THR A 185 7.17 11.09 -6.72
CA THR A 185 6.11 12.10 -6.61
C THR A 185 5.93 12.55 -5.17
N LEU A 186 5.90 11.64 -4.21
CA LEU A 186 5.81 11.98 -2.78
C LEU A 186 6.99 12.85 -2.34
N GLN A 187 8.23 12.47 -2.69
CA GLN A 187 9.43 13.25 -2.36
C GLN A 187 9.41 14.65 -2.97
N GLN A 188 8.92 14.79 -4.21
CA GLN A 188 8.74 16.09 -4.86
C GLN A 188 7.74 17.01 -4.14
N HIS A 189 6.77 16.42 -3.43
CA HIS A 189 5.81 17.14 -2.59
C HIS A 189 6.28 17.31 -1.13
N GLY A 190 7.53 16.95 -0.83
CA GLY A 190 8.12 17.09 0.49
C GLY A 190 7.71 16.02 1.51
N TRP A 191 7.15 14.91 1.05
CA TRP A 191 6.89 13.75 1.89
C TRP A 191 8.18 13.04 2.27
N LYS A 192 8.23 12.57 3.51
CA LYS A 192 9.23 11.63 3.99
C LYS A 192 8.79 10.22 3.65
N THR A 193 9.75 9.37 3.28
CA THR A 193 9.49 8.01 2.81
C THR A 193 10.34 7.00 3.56
N ALA A 194 9.73 5.92 4.04
CA ALA A 194 10.38 4.93 4.88
C ALA A 194 9.89 3.51 4.59
N ILE A 195 10.76 2.54 4.87
CA ILE A 195 10.42 1.11 4.94
C ILE A 195 10.52 0.64 6.41
N ALA A 196 9.51 -0.10 6.87
CA ALA A 196 9.54 -0.85 8.13
C ALA A 196 9.06 -2.28 7.85
N SER A 197 9.98 -3.26 7.82
CA SER A 197 9.72 -4.59 7.30
C SER A 197 10.17 -5.70 8.24
N GLY A 198 9.37 -6.77 8.30
CA GLY A 198 9.77 -8.05 8.89
C GLY A 198 10.81 -8.82 8.06
N GLY A 199 11.18 -8.33 6.88
CA GLY A 199 12.25 -8.85 6.04
C GLY A 199 13.65 -8.51 6.57
N PHE A 200 14.62 -8.25 5.67
CA PHE A 200 16.03 -8.15 6.06
C PHE A 200 16.73 -6.89 5.54
N THR A 201 17.65 -6.36 6.36
CA THR A 201 18.42 -5.13 6.08
C THR A 201 19.18 -5.20 4.76
N TYR A 202 19.64 -6.38 4.37
CA TYR A 202 20.33 -6.58 3.09
C TYR A 202 19.51 -6.06 1.88
N PHE A 203 18.19 -6.20 1.94
CA PHE A 203 17.27 -5.72 0.89
C PHE A 203 16.70 -4.34 1.20
N ALA A 204 16.33 -4.10 2.45
CA ALA A 204 15.75 -2.82 2.86
C ALA A 204 16.74 -1.66 2.69
N ASP A 205 18.03 -1.84 3.03
CA ASP A 205 19.07 -0.83 2.83
C ASP A 205 19.40 -0.62 1.35
N TYR A 206 19.33 -1.68 0.54
CA TYR A 206 19.42 -1.57 -0.91
C TYR A 206 18.28 -0.72 -1.49
N LEU A 207 17.03 -0.99 -1.10
CA LEU A 207 15.88 -0.21 -1.54
C LEU A 207 15.95 1.23 -1.04
N LYS A 208 16.39 1.44 0.22
CA LYS A 208 16.63 2.78 0.75
C LYS A 208 17.58 3.58 -0.13
N SER A 209 18.69 2.96 -0.53
CA SER A 209 19.67 3.61 -1.39
C SER A 209 19.15 3.83 -2.81
N LEU A 210 18.48 2.83 -3.38
CA LEU A 210 17.94 2.87 -4.75
C LEU A 210 16.87 3.95 -4.91
N LEU A 211 15.98 4.10 -3.93
CA LEU A 211 14.83 5.00 -3.96
C LEU A 211 15.05 6.30 -3.18
N ASN A 212 16.26 6.48 -2.62
CA ASN A 212 16.61 7.64 -1.76
C ASN A 212 15.60 7.83 -0.62
N LEU A 213 15.23 6.72 0.07
CA LEU A 213 14.31 6.79 1.21
C LEU A 213 14.98 7.44 2.42
N ASP A 214 14.20 8.14 3.22
CA ASP A 214 14.67 8.79 4.46
C ASP A 214 15.06 7.76 5.53
N PHE A 215 14.34 6.63 5.61
CA PHE A 215 14.57 5.62 6.65
C PHE A 215 14.27 4.20 6.16
N ALA A 216 14.97 3.21 6.74
CA ALA A 216 14.63 1.80 6.60
C ALA A 216 14.92 1.07 7.91
N ALA A 217 14.00 0.19 8.33
CA ALA A 217 14.18 -0.73 9.45
C ALA A 217 13.71 -2.12 9.06
N SER A 218 14.53 -3.12 9.38
CA SER A 218 14.21 -4.54 9.16
C SER A 218 15.14 -5.44 9.98
N ASN A 219 14.89 -6.74 9.97
CA ASN A 219 15.74 -7.70 10.69
C ASN A 219 17.12 -7.85 10.04
N GLN A 220 18.08 -8.30 10.80
CA GLN A 220 19.44 -8.50 10.31
C GLN A 220 19.84 -9.97 10.40
N PHE A 221 20.33 -10.54 9.30
CA PHE A 221 20.99 -11.85 9.33
C PHE A 221 22.29 -11.76 10.14
N GLU A 222 22.58 -12.81 10.91
CA GLU A 222 23.93 -13.00 11.43
C GLU A 222 24.76 -13.75 10.38
N ILE A 223 25.83 -13.09 9.93
CA ILE A 223 26.74 -13.60 8.90
C ILE A 223 28.14 -13.66 9.52
N ILE A 224 28.81 -14.80 9.41
CA ILE A 224 30.19 -15.02 9.85
C ILE A 224 30.98 -15.67 8.71
N ASP A 225 32.09 -15.07 8.36
CA ASP A 225 32.98 -15.55 7.27
C ASP A 225 32.24 -15.82 5.95
N GLY A 226 31.33 -14.90 5.56
CA GLY A 226 30.54 -15.00 4.33
C GLY A 226 29.48 -16.11 4.33
N THR A 227 29.09 -16.59 5.51
CA THR A 227 28.13 -17.70 5.69
C THR A 227 27.03 -17.30 6.67
N LEU A 228 25.77 -17.60 6.33
CA LEU A 228 24.61 -17.41 7.20
C LEU A 228 24.70 -18.38 8.39
N THR A 229 24.63 -17.85 9.61
CA THR A 229 24.68 -18.71 10.83
C THR A 229 23.34 -19.37 11.14
N GLY A 230 22.25 -18.91 10.52
CA GLY A 230 20.87 -19.31 10.83
C GLY A 230 20.24 -18.49 11.96
N ASN A 231 20.88 -17.41 12.40
CA ASN A 231 20.38 -16.54 13.46
C ASN A 231 19.94 -15.17 12.92
N VAL A 232 18.98 -14.56 13.63
CA VAL A 232 18.62 -13.14 13.49
C VAL A 232 19.35 -12.35 14.56
N LYS A 233 20.04 -11.29 14.14
CA LYS A 233 20.83 -10.43 15.02
C LYS A 233 19.94 -9.34 15.63
N GLY A 234 20.03 -9.15 16.93
CA GLY A 234 19.29 -8.09 17.62
C GLY A 234 17.80 -8.35 17.83
N SER A 235 17.06 -7.28 18.03
CA SER A 235 15.60 -7.32 18.22
C SER A 235 14.87 -7.57 16.91
N VAL A 236 13.76 -8.31 16.98
CA VAL A 236 12.92 -8.58 15.81
C VAL A 236 12.04 -7.37 15.49
N VAL A 237 11.96 -7.04 14.22
CA VAL A 237 11.02 -6.03 13.69
C VAL A 237 9.66 -6.69 13.49
N ASP A 238 8.83 -6.60 14.52
CA ASP A 238 7.47 -7.13 14.56
C ASP A 238 6.42 -6.04 14.24
N ALA A 239 5.13 -6.38 14.37
CA ALA A 239 4.03 -5.46 14.13
C ALA A 239 4.07 -4.22 15.05
N GLN A 240 4.43 -4.38 16.31
CA GLN A 240 4.52 -3.26 17.25
C GLN A 240 5.72 -2.37 16.94
N TYR A 241 6.84 -2.96 16.55
CA TYR A 241 8.02 -2.22 16.11
C TYR A 241 7.69 -1.34 14.89
N LYS A 242 6.96 -1.86 13.89
CA LYS A 242 6.52 -1.08 12.72
C LYS A 242 5.65 0.11 13.13
N ALA A 243 4.68 -0.10 14.04
CA ALA A 243 3.82 0.96 14.54
C ALA A 243 4.62 2.04 15.30
N ASN A 244 5.52 1.64 16.19
CA ASN A 244 6.41 2.54 16.93
C ASN A 244 7.34 3.31 16.00
N THR A 245 7.83 2.67 14.93
CA THR A 245 8.68 3.32 13.92
C THR A 245 7.93 4.46 13.22
N LEU A 246 6.69 4.23 12.79
CA LEU A 246 5.88 5.29 12.17
C LEU A 246 5.69 6.47 13.13
N GLN A 247 5.31 6.21 14.39
CA GLN A 247 5.09 7.27 15.38
C GLN A 247 6.38 8.05 15.66
N LYS A 248 7.50 7.35 15.87
CA LYS A 248 8.81 7.97 16.10
C LYS A 248 9.24 8.86 14.93
N LEU A 249 9.11 8.37 13.70
CA LEU A 249 9.48 9.16 12.52
C LEU A 249 8.55 10.36 12.32
N ALA A 250 7.25 10.21 12.60
CA ALA A 250 6.31 11.34 12.54
C ALA A 250 6.70 12.44 13.54
N GLU A 251 7.10 12.08 14.76
CA GLU A 251 7.60 13.02 15.77
C GLU A 251 8.94 13.67 15.33
N GLU A 252 9.90 12.86 14.86
CA GLU A 252 11.22 13.30 14.43
C GLU A 252 11.15 14.30 13.26
N TYR A 253 10.26 14.04 12.29
CA TYR A 253 10.08 14.90 11.12
C TYR A 253 9.02 15.99 11.32
N HIS A 254 8.44 16.09 12.52
CA HIS A 254 7.37 17.05 12.86
C HIS A 254 6.16 16.96 11.93
N ILE A 255 5.77 15.73 11.58
CA ILE A 255 4.62 15.44 10.71
C ILE A 255 3.42 15.07 11.57
N PRO A 256 2.28 15.80 11.47
CA PRO A 256 1.10 15.45 12.23
C PRO A 256 0.54 14.10 11.80
N ARG A 257 -0.06 13.35 12.75
CA ARG A 257 -0.63 12.02 12.48
C ARG A 257 -1.54 12.01 11.23
N LYS A 258 -2.37 13.04 11.05
CA LYS A 258 -3.29 13.15 9.92
C LYS A 258 -2.58 13.03 8.54
N ASN A 259 -1.31 13.43 8.44
CA ASN A 259 -0.49 13.35 7.23
C ASN A 259 0.49 12.19 7.24
N THR A 260 0.23 11.15 8.04
CA THR A 260 0.97 9.88 8.00
C THR A 260 0.19 8.82 7.22
N LEU A 261 0.89 8.05 6.40
CA LEU A 261 0.34 6.96 5.61
C LEU A 261 1.12 5.68 5.90
N ALA A 262 0.41 4.61 6.17
CA ALA A 262 0.95 3.26 6.31
C ALA A 262 0.37 2.34 5.25
N ILE A 263 1.21 1.54 4.60
CA ILE A 263 0.79 0.57 3.57
C ILE A 263 1.49 -0.76 3.76
N GLY A 264 0.74 -1.84 3.59
CA GLY A 264 1.24 -3.21 3.65
C GLY A 264 0.18 -4.22 3.21
N ASP A 265 0.55 -5.50 3.10
CA ASP A 265 -0.32 -6.60 2.68
C ASP A 265 -0.66 -7.57 3.81
N GLY A 266 0.10 -7.54 4.90
CA GLY A 266 0.10 -8.54 5.95
C GLY A 266 -0.60 -8.14 7.25
N ALA A 267 -0.93 -9.14 8.08
CA ALA A 267 -1.48 -8.91 9.42
C ALA A 267 -0.50 -8.19 10.35
N ASN A 268 0.81 -8.32 10.09
CA ASN A 268 1.89 -7.63 10.78
C ASN A 268 1.93 -6.11 10.50
N ASP A 269 1.20 -5.63 9.49
CA ASP A 269 1.10 -4.21 9.14
C ASP A 269 -0.08 -3.51 9.79
N LEU A 270 -1.07 -4.27 10.27
CA LEU A 270 -2.31 -3.72 10.84
C LEU A 270 -2.05 -2.76 12.01
N ALA A 271 -1.07 -3.05 12.87
CA ALA A 271 -0.73 -2.16 13.99
C ALA A 271 -0.20 -0.82 13.47
N MET A 272 0.65 -0.84 12.44
CA MET A 272 1.18 0.36 11.79
C MET A 272 0.06 1.14 11.07
N MET A 273 -0.80 0.46 10.31
CA MET A 273 -1.95 1.07 9.63
C MET A 273 -2.90 1.77 10.63
N LYS A 274 -3.14 1.15 11.79
CA LYS A 274 -4.05 1.69 12.82
C LYS A 274 -3.55 2.98 13.49
N VAL A 275 -2.24 3.14 13.64
CA VAL A 275 -1.67 4.35 14.26
C VAL A 275 -1.46 5.46 13.23
N ALA A 276 -1.42 5.17 11.94
CA ALA A 276 -1.33 6.15 10.87
C ALA A 276 -2.60 7.02 10.77
N GLY A 277 -2.51 8.13 10.06
CA GLY A 277 -3.66 8.93 9.64
C GLY A 277 -4.43 8.29 8.50
N LEU A 278 -3.72 7.54 7.64
CA LEU A 278 -4.27 6.76 6.54
C LEU A 278 -3.60 5.38 6.50
N GLY A 279 -4.37 4.33 6.74
CA GLY A 279 -3.94 2.94 6.66
C GLY A 279 -4.48 2.26 5.40
N VAL A 280 -3.58 1.71 4.57
CA VAL A 280 -3.91 1.12 3.27
C VAL A 280 -3.49 -0.35 3.24
N ALA A 281 -4.46 -1.24 3.04
CA ALA A 281 -4.22 -2.64 2.72
C ALA A 281 -4.01 -2.80 1.21
N PHE A 282 -2.83 -3.21 0.79
CA PHE A 282 -2.42 -3.29 -0.60
C PHE A 282 -2.31 -4.74 -1.04
N HIS A 283 -3.16 -5.16 -2.00
CA HIS A 283 -3.24 -6.55 -2.50
C HIS A 283 -3.28 -7.59 -1.37
N ALA A 284 -3.88 -7.19 -0.26
CA ALA A 284 -3.83 -7.90 1.01
C ALA A 284 -4.81 -9.08 1.08
N LYS A 285 -4.56 -9.98 2.01
CA LYS A 285 -5.48 -11.09 2.31
C LYS A 285 -6.81 -10.57 2.89
N PRO A 286 -7.94 -11.29 2.69
CA PRO A 286 -9.27 -10.83 3.14
C PRO A 286 -9.35 -10.40 4.61
N LYS A 287 -8.67 -11.11 5.53
CA LYS A 287 -8.63 -10.75 6.96
C LYS A 287 -7.96 -9.40 7.23
N VAL A 288 -6.99 -9.00 6.41
CA VAL A 288 -6.32 -7.70 6.51
C VAL A 288 -7.20 -6.62 5.92
N GLN A 289 -7.81 -6.89 4.75
CA GLN A 289 -8.73 -5.96 4.10
C GLN A 289 -9.91 -5.55 5.01
N GLN A 290 -10.46 -6.49 5.80
CA GLN A 290 -11.57 -6.24 6.74
C GLN A 290 -11.21 -5.28 7.88
N GLN A 291 -9.93 -5.04 8.15
CA GLN A 291 -9.44 -4.24 9.27
C GLN A 291 -8.74 -2.95 8.84
N ALA A 292 -8.46 -2.80 7.55
CA ALA A 292 -7.83 -1.61 7.00
C ALA A 292 -8.87 -0.52 6.70
N GLN A 293 -8.44 0.74 6.73
CA GLN A 293 -9.28 1.88 6.38
C GLN A 293 -9.55 1.92 4.87
N ILE A 294 -8.53 1.71 4.06
CA ILE A 294 -8.60 1.66 2.60
C ILE A 294 -8.05 0.34 2.10
N VAL A 295 -8.68 -0.19 1.05
CA VAL A 295 -8.26 -1.42 0.37
C VAL A 295 -7.94 -1.11 -1.09
N VAL A 296 -6.78 -1.56 -1.57
CA VAL A 296 -6.36 -1.49 -2.96
C VAL A 296 -6.14 -2.90 -3.49
N ASN A 297 -6.90 -3.30 -4.50
CA ASN A 297 -6.84 -4.65 -5.06
C ASN A 297 -6.43 -4.71 -6.54
N PHE A 298 -6.61 -3.65 -7.31
CA PHE A 298 -6.42 -3.66 -8.77
C PHE A 298 -5.38 -2.66 -9.25
N ALA A 299 -5.33 -1.47 -8.63
CA ALA A 299 -4.32 -0.48 -8.95
C ALA A 299 -2.94 -0.90 -8.40
N ASP A 300 -1.89 -0.40 -9.03
CA ASP A 300 -0.53 -0.48 -8.51
C ASP A 300 -0.29 0.54 -7.38
N LEU A 301 0.95 0.72 -6.94
CA LEU A 301 1.28 1.64 -5.85
C LEU A 301 0.93 3.10 -6.13
N THR A 302 0.68 3.49 -7.38
CA THR A 302 0.19 4.83 -7.73
C THR A 302 -1.22 5.11 -7.19
N ALA A 303 -1.92 4.09 -6.68
CA ALA A 303 -3.15 4.23 -5.89
C ALA A 303 -2.99 5.25 -4.75
N LEU A 304 -1.82 5.29 -4.09
CA LEU A 304 -1.55 6.25 -3.01
C LEU A 304 -1.64 7.70 -3.52
N LEU A 305 -1.17 7.95 -4.73
CA LEU A 305 -1.28 9.26 -5.37
C LEU A 305 -2.73 9.58 -5.77
N CYS A 306 -3.52 8.56 -6.15
CA CYS A 306 -4.95 8.74 -6.40
C CYS A 306 -5.67 9.21 -5.12
N LEU A 307 -5.41 8.53 -3.99
CA LEU A 307 -5.99 8.85 -2.69
C LEU A 307 -5.62 10.26 -2.22
N LEU A 308 -4.33 10.55 -2.17
CA LEU A 308 -3.82 11.83 -1.64
C LEU A 308 -4.22 13.02 -2.52
N SER A 309 -4.15 12.87 -3.85
CA SER A 309 -4.56 13.94 -4.77
C SER A 309 -6.08 14.18 -4.79
N ALA A 310 -6.88 13.18 -4.42
CA ALA A 310 -8.32 13.35 -4.29
C ALA A 310 -8.67 14.30 -3.13
N ASN A 311 -7.97 14.16 -2.03
CA ASN A 311 -8.19 14.99 -0.84
C ASN A 311 -7.72 16.45 -1.03
N ASP A 312 -6.87 16.73 -2.03
CA ASP A 312 -6.51 18.10 -2.43
C ASP A 312 -7.64 18.80 -3.22
N ARG A 313 -8.72 18.08 -3.59
CA ARG A 313 -9.81 18.57 -4.45
C ARG A 313 -11.13 18.80 -3.74
N ILE A 314 -11.22 18.47 -2.44
CA ILE A 314 -12.40 18.64 -1.59
C ILE A 314 -12.23 19.70 -0.49
#